data_4ca5e6e17ddac5764d62457e8c11cc4f
#
_entry.id   4ca5e6e17ddac5764d62457e8c11cc4f
#
_cell.length_a   1.000
_cell.length_b   1.000
_cell.length_c   1.000
_cell.angle_alpha   90.00
_cell.angle_beta   90.00
_cell.angle_gamma   90.00
#
_symmetry.space_group_name_H-M   'P 1'
#
loop_
_entity.id
_entity.type
_entity.pdbx_description
1 polymer ?
#
loop_
_entity_poly.entity_id
_entity_poly.type
_entity_poly.pdbx_seq_one_letter_code
_entity_poly.pdbx_strand_id
1 'polypeptide(L)'
;MLNYLFKKRRKRVLIDINTQRDFFQQESSLCVRNPAGILLHIRRMVAWARHQSIPVISICEIGGNNNGPKTVYNCLNVSEGRKKTKYTLLGNHIIFPADDSTHFPTDILRRHRQIILHSRCVDPFDEPRIERMLGEMQAVEFVLIGAGAEGAVEATALGLLHRGKKVTVVVDAVGYQNKGKARLAMRKIRAKGAKLVATKKIAGVSHLKPVKNRSRKTPPGQSGEKPLEIGAGY
;
A
#
# COMPACT_ATOMS: atom_id res chain seq x y z
N MET A 1 28.69 -13.47 -7.33
CA MET A 1 28.38 -13.37 -5.88
C MET A 1 27.03 -12.70 -5.74
N LEU A 2 26.01 -13.44 -5.31
CA LEU A 2 24.70 -12.87 -4.98
C LEU A 2 24.87 -11.98 -3.73
N ASN A 3 24.90 -10.67 -3.92
CA ASN A 3 24.89 -9.72 -2.83
C ASN A 3 23.53 -9.78 -2.13
N TYR A 4 23.46 -10.51 -1.05
CA TYR A 4 22.29 -10.60 -0.18
C TYR A 4 22.06 -9.27 0.54
N LEU A 5 21.50 -8.27 -0.14
CA LEU A 5 21.12 -6.99 0.46
C LEU A 5 20.13 -7.16 1.62
N PHE A 6 19.40 -8.26 1.67
CA PHE A 6 18.32 -8.50 2.62
C PHE A 6 18.46 -9.81 3.39
N LYS A 7 19.67 -10.20 3.76
CA LYS A 7 20.01 -11.48 4.44
C LYS A 7 19.19 -11.78 5.69
N LYS A 8 18.78 -10.75 6.45
CA LYS A 8 18.08 -10.96 7.71
C LYS A 8 16.61 -11.28 7.46
N ARG A 9 16.20 -12.53 7.71
CA ARG A 9 14.80 -12.94 7.67
C ARG A 9 13.99 -12.12 8.68
N ARG A 10 12.96 -11.44 8.22
CA ARG A 10 12.07 -10.63 9.04
C ARG A 10 10.79 -11.39 9.35
N LYS A 11 10.20 -11.17 10.53
CA LYS A 11 8.93 -11.80 10.89
C LYS A 11 7.81 -11.26 10.00
N ARG A 12 7.76 -9.93 9.80
CA ARG A 12 6.77 -9.25 8.97
C ARG A 12 7.39 -8.05 8.26
N VAL A 13 6.78 -7.70 7.13
CA VAL A 13 7.02 -6.44 6.39
C VAL A 13 5.65 -5.84 6.07
N LEU A 14 5.46 -4.56 6.31
CA LEU A 14 4.27 -3.83 5.89
C LEU A 14 4.52 -3.25 4.49
N ILE A 15 3.68 -3.60 3.54
CA ILE A 15 3.67 -3.00 2.21
C ILE A 15 2.52 -2.00 2.16
N ASP A 16 2.85 -0.76 1.91
CA ASP A 16 1.95 0.38 1.89
C ASP A 16 1.87 0.92 0.46
N ILE A 17 0.73 0.74 -0.20
CA ILE A 17 0.55 0.94 -1.64
C ILE A 17 -0.32 2.17 -1.88
N ASN A 18 0.18 3.12 -2.68
CA ASN A 18 -0.57 4.29 -3.17
C ASN A 18 -1.31 5.08 -2.07
N THR A 19 -0.67 5.25 -0.89
CA THR A 19 -1.23 6.10 0.18
C THR A 19 -0.90 7.57 -0.02
N GLN A 20 -1.08 8.04 -1.25
CA GLN A 20 -0.90 9.42 -1.69
C GLN A 20 -2.21 10.19 -1.54
N ARG A 21 -2.13 11.53 -1.50
CA ARG A 21 -3.29 12.39 -1.26
C ARG A 21 -4.38 12.22 -2.30
N ASP A 22 -4.01 12.08 -3.59
CA ASP A 22 -4.97 11.92 -4.69
C ASP A 22 -5.93 10.73 -4.49
N PHE A 23 -5.46 9.66 -3.85
CA PHE A 23 -6.31 8.49 -3.59
C PHE A 23 -7.30 8.71 -2.43
N PHE A 24 -7.18 9.81 -1.68
CA PHE A 24 -8.00 10.06 -0.48
C PHE A 24 -8.63 11.46 -0.46
N GLN A 25 -8.41 12.30 -1.47
CA GLN A 25 -9.04 13.61 -1.64
C GLN A 25 -10.27 13.46 -2.53
N GLN A 26 -11.42 13.95 -2.07
CA GLN A 26 -12.70 13.79 -2.78
C GLN A 26 -12.73 14.45 -4.16
N GLU A 27 -11.93 15.49 -4.35
CA GLU A 27 -11.80 16.23 -5.60
C GLU A 27 -11.00 15.47 -6.66
N SER A 28 -10.29 14.44 -6.27
CA SER A 28 -9.46 13.64 -7.20
C SER A 28 -10.28 12.54 -7.88
N SER A 29 -10.04 12.36 -9.19
CA SER A 29 -10.60 11.24 -9.95
C SER A 29 -10.08 9.86 -9.49
N LEU A 30 -8.98 9.83 -8.74
CA LEU A 30 -8.38 8.63 -8.17
C LEU A 30 -8.93 8.29 -6.79
N CYS A 31 -9.82 9.14 -6.23
CA CYS A 31 -10.31 8.98 -4.86
C CYS A 31 -11.01 7.63 -4.67
N VAL A 32 -10.61 6.92 -3.63
CA VAL A 32 -11.23 5.66 -3.22
C VAL A 32 -12.60 5.90 -2.57
N ARG A 33 -13.46 4.90 -2.56
CA ARG A 33 -14.70 4.93 -1.80
C ARG A 33 -14.42 4.95 -0.30
N ASN A 34 -15.18 5.76 0.46
CA ASN A 34 -15.04 5.92 1.90
C ASN A 34 -13.60 6.24 2.37
N PRO A 35 -12.95 7.30 1.84
CA PRO A 35 -11.54 7.57 2.11
C PRO A 35 -11.24 7.78 3.59
N ALA A 36 -12.15 8.40 4.35
CA ALA A 36 -11.96 8.65 5.79
C ALA A 36 -11.93 7.34 6.60
N GLY A 37 -12.82 6.39 6.28
CA GLY A 37 -12.83 5.08 6.93
C GLY A 37 -11.57 4.27 6.64
N ILE A 38 -11.15 4.24 5.37
CA ILE A 38 -9.93 3.55 4.95
C ILE A 38 -8.69 4.17 5.61
N LEU A 39 -8.55 5.50 5.61
CA LEU A 39 -7.44 6.20 6.25
C LEU A 39 -7.34 5.92 7.75
N LEU A 40 -8.47 5.76 8.45
CA LEU A 40 -8.47 5.38 9.86
C LEU A 40 -7.75 4.03 10.06
N HIS A 41 -8.07 3.04 9.25
CA HIS A 41 -7.46 1.72 9.32
C HIS A 41 -5.99 1.73 8.88
N ILE A 42 -5.65 2.45 7.80
CA ILE A 42 -4.25 2.65 7.36
C ILE A 42 -3.42 3.27 8.49
N ARG A 43 -3.89 4.33 9.15
CA ARG A 43 -3.20 4.94 10.30
C ARG A 43 -2.91 3.94 11.40
N ARG A 44 -3.88 3.08 11.73
CA ARG A 44 -3.70 2.03 12.75
C ARG A 44 -2.65 1.02 12.35
N MET A 45 -2.63 0.60 11.08
CA MET A 45 -1.64 -0.34 10.57
C MET A 45 -0.22 0.25 10.57
N VAL A 46 -0.06 1.52 10.17
CA VAL A 46 1.24 2.21 10.21
C VAL A 46 1.70 2.43 11.66
N ALA A 47 0.79 2.80 12.56
CA ALA A 47 1.11 2.93 13.98
C ALA A 47 1.53 1.58 14.60
N TRP A 48 0.85 0.50 14.24
CA TRP A 48 1.22 -0.85 14.63
C TRP A 48 2.63 -1.23 14.12
N ALA A 49 2.92 -0.98 12.84
CA ALA A 49 4.24 -1.28 12.28
C ALA A 49 5.34 -0.47 12.96
N ARG A 50 5.08 0.81 13.25
CA ARG A 50 6.01 1.68 13.99
C ARG A 50 6.28 1.15 15.39
N HIS A 51 5.23 0.80 16.14
CA HIS A 51 5.33 0.29 17.52
C HIS A 51 6.08 -1.04 17.57
N GLN A 52 5.82 -1.94 16.63
CA GLN A 52 6.45 -3.26 16.56
C GLN A 52 7.80 -3.26 15.82
N SER A 53 8.32 -2.08 15.45
CA SER A 53 9.57 -1.94 14.67
C SER A 53 9.59 -2.78 13.37
N ILE A 54 8.41 -2.93 12.75
CA ILE A 54 8.25 -3.62 11.47
C ILE A 54 8.66 -2.66 10.36
N PRO A 55 9.53 -3.07 9.41
CA PRO A 55 9.89 -2.23 8.28
C PRO A 55 8.68 -1.99 7.37
N VAL A 56 8.62 -0.78 6.83
CA VAL A 56 7.58 -0.36 5.90
C VAL A 56 8.20 -0.16 4.53
N ILE A 57 7.65 -0.81 3.52
CA ILE A 57 7.95 -0.54 2.12
C ILE A 57 6.74 0.15 1.54
N SER A 58 6.91 1.38 1.08
CA SER A 58 5.85 2.14 0.45
C SER A 58 6.06 2.18 -1.06
N ILE A 59 5.02 1.86 -1.80
CA ILE A 59 4.99 1.97 -3.26
C ILE A 59 4.09 3.15 -3.60
N CYS A 60 4.61 4.09 -4.36
CA CYS A 60 3.91 5.30 -4.76
C CYS A 60 3.86 5.39 -6.28
N GLU A 61 2.66 5.35 -6.82
CA GLU A 61 2.45 5.53 -8.26
C GLU A 61 2.68 6.99 -8.65
N ILE A 62 3.59 7.21 -9.60
CA ILE A 62 3.94 8.55 -10.11
C ILE A 62 3.54 8.71 -11.59
N GLY A 63 3.14 7.64 -12.25
CA GLY A 63 2.66 7.64 -13.63
C GLY A 63 1.29 8.31 -13.73
N GLY A 64 1.11 9.17 -14.71
CA GLY A 64 -0.20 9.65 -15.14
C GLY A 64 -0.55 8.95 -16.45
N ASN A 65 -1.82 8.61 -16.64
CA ASN A 65 -2.44 8.04 -17.85
C ASN A 65 -1.55 7.14 -18.72
N ASN A 66 -1.96 5.89 -18.86
CA ASN A 66 -1.32 4.81 -19.64
C ASN A 66 -1.13 5.08 -21.15
N ASN A 67 -1.38 6.31 -21.65
CA ASN A 67 -1.36 6.65 -23.06
C ASN A 67 -0.32 7.71 -23.45
N GLY A 68 0.60 8.08 -22.56
CA GLY A 68 1.68 9.03 -22.87
C GLY A 68 3.06 8.38 -22.95
N PRO A 69 4.04 9.01 -23.64
CA PRO A 69 5.40 8.50 -23.66
C PRO A 69 5.93 8.36 -22.24
N LYS A 70 6.74 7.30 -21.98
CA LYS A 70 7.44 7.07 -20.70
C LYS A 70 8.37 8.25 -20.38
N THR A 71 7.81 9.34 -19.89
CA THR A 71 8.60 10.52 -19.51
C THR A 71 9.28 10.21 -18.19
N VAL A 72 10.58 10.42 -18.13
CA VAL A 72 11.35 10.32 -16.88
C VAL A 72 10.83 11.39 -15.94
N TYR A 73 10.01 10.99 -14.97
CA TYR A 73 9.49 11.89 -13.96
C TYR A 73 10.59 12.17 -12.94
N ASN A 74 11.23 13.33 -13.03
CA ASN A 74 12.09 13.83 -11.97
C ASN A 74 11.27 14.02 -10.69
N CYS A 75 11.68 13.36 -9.62
CA CYS A 75 11.02 13.39 -8.30
C CYS A 75 10.83 14.79 -7.70
N LEU A 76 11.47 15.80 -8.28
CA LEU A 76 11.42 17.19 -7.82
C LEU A 76 10.10 17.92 -8.15
N ASN A 77 9.28 17.38 -9.08
CA ASN A 77 8.02 18.00 -9.52
C ASN A 77 6.79 17.12 -9.25
N VAL A 78 6.78 16.40 -8.14
CA VAL A 78 5.59 15.65 -7.74
C VAL A 78 4.50 16.63 -7.32
N SER A 79 3.36 16.65 -8.03
CA SER A 79 2.19 17.46 -7.64
C SER A 79 1.80 17.21 -6.17
N GLU A 80 1.18 18.20 -5.52
CA GLU A 80 0.74 18.07 -4.12
C GLU A 80 -0.12 16.82 -3.88
N GLY A 81 -0.95 16.42 -4.85
CA GLY A 81 -1.80 15.25 -4.78
C GLY A 81 -1.03 13.92 -4.75
N ARG A 82 0.13 13.87 -5.41
CA ARG A 82 0.99 12.68 -5.44
C ARG A 82 1.84 12.50 -4.17
N LYS A 83 1.94 13.51 -3.31
CA LYS A 83 2.63 13.39 -2.03
C LYS A 83 1.92 12.39 -1.13
N LYS A 84 2.70 11.59 -0.41
CA LYS A 84 2.15 10.68 0.61
C LYS A 84 1.34 11.43 1.66
N THR A 85 0.29 10.79 2.17
CA THR A 85 -0.44 11.31 3.32
C THR A 85 0.48 11.33 4.53
N LYS A 86 0.43 12.41 5.33
CA LYS A 86 1.30 12.61 6.50
C LYS A 86 1.26 11.42 7.48
N TYR A 87 0.13 10.74 7.59
CA TYR A 87 -0.06 9.61 8.51
C TYR A 87 0.68 8.34 8.12
N THR A 88 1.09 8.21 6.87
CA THR A 88 1.81 7.05 6.35
C THR A 88 3.30 7.30 6.17
N LEU A 89 3.76 8.52 6.49
CA LEU A 89 5.17 8.89 6.41
C LEU A 89 5.83 8.72 7.78
N LEU A 90 6.88 7.90 7.84
CA LEU A 90 7.70 7.75 9.03
C LEU A 90 8.85 8.76 9.02
N GLY A 91 9.26 9.25 10.19
CA GLY A 91 10.33 10.25 10.30
C GLY A 91 11.68 9.78 9.73
N ASN A 92 11.97 8.48 9.83
CA ASN A 92 13.20 7.90 9.26
C ASN A 92 12.84 7.11 7.99
N HIS A 93 12.78 7.79 6.85
CA HIS A 93 12.50 7.20 5.54
C HIS A 93 13.52 7.63 4.50
N ILE A 94 13.57 6.88 3.41
CA ILE A 94 14.33 7.20 2.20
C ILE A 94 13.45 6.96 0.97
N ILE A 95 13.63 7.78 -0.05
CA ILE A 95 12.85 7.73 -1.30
C ILE A 95 13.77 7.33 -2.45
N PHE A 96 13.31 6.41 -3.28
CA PHE A 96 13.94 6.03 -4.54
C PHE A 96 13.04 6.35 -5.72
N PRO A 97 13.56 7.04 -6.71
CA PRO A 97 12.85 7.29 -7.95
C PRO A 97 12.65 6.00 -8.77
N ALA A 98 11.74 6.06 -9.72
CA ALA A 98 11.61 5.10 -10.80
C ALA A 98 12.58 5.52 -11.93
N ASP A 99 13.80 5.02 -11.87
CA ASP A 99 14.94 5.41 -12.72
C ASP A 99 15.60 4.21 -13.42
N ASP A 100 14.89 3.10 -13.54
CA ASP A 100 15.35 1.83 -14.10
C ASP A 100 16.55 1.19 -13.35
N SER A 101 17.04 1.82 -12.29
CA SER A 101 18.11 1.29 -11.46
C SER A 101 17.59 0.19 -10.52
N THR A 102 18.42 -0.80 -10.29
CA THR A 102 18.18 -1.81 -9.25
C THR A 102 19.00 -1.57 -7.99
N HIS A 103 19.84 -0.52 -7.97
CA HIS A 103 20.79 -0.29 -6.89
C HIS A 103 20.11 0.08 -5.57
N PHE A 104 20.61 -0.50 -4.47
CA PHE A 104 20.32 -0.10 -3.10
C PHE A 104 21.61 0.03 -2.29
N PRO A 105 21.72 1.02 -1.42
CA PRO A 105 22.77 1.08 -0.43
C PRO A 105 22.75 -0.17 0.46
N THR A 106 23.94 -0.64 0.86
CA THR A 106 24.06 -1.69 1.86
C THR A 106 23.40 -1.25 3.17
N ASP A 107 22.78 -2.18 3.88
CA ASP A 107 22.13 -1.91 5.19
C ASP A 107 20.94 -0.95 5.16
N ILE A 108 20.32 -0.71 4.01
CA ILE A 108 19.21 0.24 3.87
C ILE A 108 18.08 0.00 4.87
N LEU A 109 17.67 -1.25 5.10
CA LEU A 109 16.63 -1.63 6.07
C LEU A 109 17.09 -1.56 7.52
N ARG A 110 18.37 -1.32 7.77
CA ARG A 110 18.94 -1.09 9.10
C ARG A 110 18.97 0.41 9.42
N ARG A 111 19.25 1.21 8.40
CA ARG A 111 19.31 2.68 8.50
C ARG A 111 17.95 3.35 8.46
N HIS A 112 17.01 2.81 7.68
CA HIS A 112 15.70 3.40 7.45
C HIS A 112 14.57 2.46 7.86
N ARG A 113 13.56 3.01 8.51
CA ARG A 113 12.35 2.29 8.91
C ARG A 113 11.32 2.19 7.80
N GLN A 114 11.39 3.11 6.84
CA GLN A 114 10.52 3.14 5.67
C GLN A 114 11.34 3.40 4.41
N ILE A 115 11.10 2.61 3.39
CA ILE A 115 11.64 2.79 2.06
C ILE A 115 10.46 3.10 1.15
N ILE A 116 10.53 4.24 0.47
CA ILE A 116 9.51 4.68 -0.48
C ILE A 116 10.05 4.46 -1.88
N LEU A 117 9.34 3.68 -2.67
CA LEU A 117 9.68 3.34 -4.04
C LEU A 117 8.64 3.96 -4.97
N HIS A 118 9.08 4.70 -5.94
CA HIS A 118 8.22 5.23 -6.97
C HIS A 118 7.99 4.17 -8.06
N SER A 119 6.76 4.11 -8.58
CA SER A 119 6.36 3.23 -9.68
C SER A 119 5.69 4.03 -10.79
N ARG A 120 6.05 3.77 -12.03
CA ARG A 120 5.40 4.31 -13.25
C ARG A 120 4.25 3.44 -13.72
N CYS A 121 4.15 2.23 -13.18
CA CYS A 121 3.23 1.19 -13.61
C CYS A 121 2.23 0.82 -12.51
N VAL A 122 1.06 0.34 -12.93
CA VAL A 122 0.04 -0.21 -12.02
C VAL A 122 0.53 -1.51 -11.38
N ASP A 123 1.25 -2.36 -12.15
CA ASP A 123 1.99 -3.48 -11.57
C ASP A 123 3.34 -2.99 -11.07
N PRO A 124 3.58 -2.97 -9.75
CA PRO A 124 4.85 -2.49 -9.22
C PRO A 124 6.05 -3.38 -9.60
N PHE A 125 5.82 -4.63 -9.97
CA PHE A 125 6.90 -5.54 -10.37
C PHE A 125 7.46 -5.23 -11.76
N ASP A 126 6.81 -4.35 -12.53
CA ASP A 126 7.38 -3.81 -13.77
C ASP A 126 8.49 -2.77 -13.50
N GLU A 127 8.66 -2.31 -12.25
CA GLU A 127 9.78 -1.46 -11.85
C GLU A 127 10.96 -2.30 -11.34
N PRO A 128 12.13 -2.23 -11.98
CA PRO A 128 13.28 -3.11 -11.65
C PRO A 128 13.70 -3.04 -10.19
N ARG A 129 13.62 -1.85 -9.58
CA ARG A 129 14.00 -1.65 -8.19
C ARG A 129 13.00 -2.29 -7.23
N ILE A 130 11.71 -2.23 -7.52
CA ILE A 130 10.64 -2.85 -6.72
C ILE A 130 10.72 -4.37 -6.85
N GLU A 131 10.86 -4.86 -8.09
CA GLU A 131 11.06 -6.29 -8.37
C GLU A 131 12.21 -6.85 -7.53
N ARG A 132 13.36 -6.21 -7.59
CA ARG A 132 14.54 -6.63 -6.82
C ARG A 132 14.28 -6.61 -5.32
N MET A 133 13.74 -5.51 -4.79
CA MET A 133 13.50 -5.39 -3.34
C MET A 133 12.53 -6.45 -2.84
N LEU A 134 11.37 -6.57 -3.44
CA LEU A 134 10.33 -7.48 -2.98
C LEU A 134 10.67 -8.94 -3.29
N GLY A 135 11.34 -9.20 -4.41
CA GLY A 135 11.80 -10.52 -4.82
C GLY A 135 12.87 -11.09 -3.88
N GLU A 136 13.91 -10.31 -3.58
CA GLU A 136 15.03 -10.74 -2.73
C GLU A 136 14.72 -10.68 -1.23
N MET A 137 13.73 -9.88 -0.81
CA MET A 137 13.43 -9.68 0.60
C MET A 137 12.96 -10.97 1.29
N GLN A 138 13.64 -11.33 2.37
CA GLN A 138 13.29 -12.48 3.20
C GLN A 138 12.38 -12.04 4.34
N ALA A 139 11.09 -12.38 4.25
CA ALA A 139 10.12 -12.19 5.31
C ALA A 139 9.22 -13.42 5.46
N VAL A 140 8.74 -13.64 6.70
CA VAL A 140 7.77 -14.72 6.94
C VAL A 140 6.40 -14.34 6.36
N GLU A 141 6.04 -13.05 6.45
CA GLU A 141 4.73 -12.56 6.03
C GLU A 141 4.83 -11.13 5.49
N PHE A 142 4.22 -10.87 4.35
CA PHE A 142 4.02 -9.55 3.77
C PHE A 142 2.58 -9.10 4.05
N VAL A 143 2.43 -7.97 4.74
CA VAL A 143 1.12 -7.42 5.11
C VAL A 143 0.84 -6.21 4.21
N LEU A 144 -0.25 -6.23 3.44
CA LEU A 144 -0.58 -5.23 2.44
C LEU A 144 -1.71 -4.33 2.91
N ILE A 145 -1.52 -3.02 2.72
CA ILE A 145 -2.51 -1.95 2.90
C ILE A 145 -2.41 -0.93 1.76
N GLY A 146 -3.37 -0.03 1.63
CA GLY A 146 -3.27 1.11 0.71
C GLY A 146 -4.46 1.34 -0.18
N ALA A 147 -4.25 1.88 -1.39
CA ALA A 147 -5.30 2.17 -2.37
C ALA A 147 -5.11 1.36 -3.67
N GLY A 148 -6.20 1.14 -4.39
CA GLY A 148 -6.23 0.40 -5.65
C GLY A 148 -6.39 -1.11 -5.46
N ALA A 149 -7.44 -1.52 -4.75
CA ALA A 149 -7.78 -2.93 -4.51
C ALA A 149 -7.86 -3.75 -5.80
N GLU A 150 -8.41 -3.15 -6.87
CA GLU A 150 -8.59 -3.70 -8.22
C GLU A 150 -7.45 -3.39 -9.19
N GLY A 151 -6.30 -2.97 -8.68
CA GLY A 151 -5.14 -2.57 -9.47
C GLY A 151 -3.84 -2.88 -8.72
N ALA A 152 -3.12 -1.85 -8.26
CA ALA A 152 -1.80 -1.99 -7.66
C ALA A 152 -1.74 -2.95 -6.45
N VAL A 153 -2.79 -2.99 -5.61
CA VAL A 153 -2.85 -3.93 -4.48
C VAL A 153 -3.02 -5.37 -4.98
N GLU A 154 -3.91 -5.60 -5.97
CA GLU A 154 -4.08 -6.92 -6.59
C GLU A 154 -2.77 -7.38 -7.22
N ALA A 155 -2.15 -6.55 -8.06
CA ALA A 155 -0.90 -6.86 -8.75
C ALA A 155 0.23 -7.18 -7.75
N THR A 156 0.41 -6.34 -6.71
CA THR A 156 1.41 -6.57 -5.67
C THR A 156 1.18 -7.90 -4.94
N ALA A 157 -0.07 -8.18 -4.57
CA ALA A 157 -0.39 -9.42 -3.85
C ALA A 157 -0.11 -10.66 -4.70
N LEU A 158 -0.55 -10.65 -5.96
CA LEU A 158 -0.34 -11.76 -6.89
C LEU A 158 1.14 -11.94 -7.23
N GLY A 159 1.86 -10.84 -7.47
CA GLY A 159 3.30 -10.88 -7.74
C GLY A 159 4.11 -11.47 -6.58
N LEU A 160 3.77 -11.14 -5.33
CA LEU A 160 4.38 -11.74 -4.14
C LEU A 160 4.04 -13.23 -4.01
N LEU A 161 2.77 -13.60 -4.21
CA LEU A 161 2.33 -15.00 -4.14
C LEU A 161 3.02 -15.85 -5.21
N HIS A 162 3.15 -15.34 -6.43
CA HIS A 162 3.88 -16.01 -7.52
C HIS A 162 5.34 -16.31 -7.15
N ARG A 163 5.94 -15.42 -6.34
CA ARG A 163 7.32 -15.61 -5.80
C ARG A 163 7.37 -16.42 -4.51
N GLY A 164 6.31 -17.18 -4.20
CA GLY A 164 6.24 -18.06 -3.03
C GLY A 164 6.20 -17.31 -1.69
N LYS A 165 5.89 -16.00 -1.69
CA LYS A 165 5.80 -15.22 -0.44
C LYS A 165 4.45 -15.42 0.24
N LYS A 166 4.41 -15.39 1.57
CA LYS A 166 3.15 -15.40 2.33
C LYS A 166 2.58 -13.98 2.39
N VAL A 167 1.36 -13.82 1.93
CA VAL A 167 0.69 -12.53 1.80
C VAL A 167 -0.54 -12.47 2.69
N THR A 168 -0.69 -11.37 3.41
CA THR A 168 -1.89 -11.02 4.16
C THR A 168 -2.38 -9.64 3.72
N VAL A 169 -3.60 -9.54 3.23
CA VAL A 169 -4.23 -8.26 2.84
C VAL A 169 -5.17 -7.81 3.95
N VAL A 170 -5.01 -6.56 4.40
CA VAL A 170 -5.86 -5.96 5.43
C VAL A 170 -7.03 -5.25 4.76
N VAL A 171 -8.14 -5.96 4.61
CA VAL A 171 -9.25 -5.57 3.71
C VAL A 171 -9.95 -4.26 4.07
N ASP A 172 -10.03 -3.91 5.35
CA ASP A 172 -10.57 -2.64 5.83
C ASP A 172 -9.57 -1.47 5.79
N ALA A 173 -8.30 -1.76 5.47
CA ALA A 173 -7.24 -0.79 5.20
C ALA A 173 -6.85 -0.73 3.71
N VAL A 174 -7.69 -1.29 2.82
CA VAL A 174 -7.50 -1.25 1.37
C VAL A 174 -8.66 -0.52 0.70
N GLY A 175 -8.33 0.59 0.03
CA GLY A 175 -9.28 1.42 -0.71
C GLY A 175 -9.52 0.90 -2.13
N TYR A 176 -10.73 1.14 -2.64
CA TYR A 176 -11.14 0.78 -4.00
C TYR A 176 -11.98 1.90 -4.63
N GLN A 177 -12.05 1.93 -5.95
CA GLN A 177 -12.94 2.81 -6.71
C GLN A 177 -14.20 2.07 -7.18
N ASN A 178 -14.03 0.83 -7.66
CA ASN A 178 -15.14 -0.01 -8.14
C ASN A 178 -15.31 -1.23 -7.23
N LYS A 179 -16.44 -1.29 -6.52
CA LYS A 179 -16.76 -2.37 -5.56
C LYS A 179 -16.79 -3.76 -6.20
N GLY A 180 -17.35 -3.87 -7.42
CA GLY A 180 -17.45 -5.16 -8.14
C GLY A 180 -16.09 -5.69 -8.52
N LYS A 181 -15.24 -4.84 -9.13
CA LYS A 181 -13.86 -5.19 -9.50
C LYS A 181 -13.02 -5.52 -8.27
N ALA A 182 -13.13 -4.71 -7.19
CA ALA A 182 -12.40 -4.96 -5.94
C ALA A 182 -12.78 -6.30 -5.29
N ARG A 183 -14.09 -6.64 -5.29
CA ARG A 183 -14.54 -7.94 -4.78
C ARG A 183 -13.95 -9.09 -5.59
N LEU A 184 -13.90 -8.97 -6.91
CA LEU A 184 -13.29 -9.97 -7.79
C LEU A 184 -11.78 -10.09 -7.51
N ALA A 185 -11.06 -8.99 -7.40
CA ALA A 185 -9.64 -8.94 -7.05
C ALA A 185 -9.37 -9.67 -5.72
N MET A 186 -10.14 -9.37 -4.66
CA MET A 186 -9.98 -10.02 -3.37
C MET A 186 -10.25 -11.54 -3.43
N ARG A 187 -11.26 -11.97 -4.20
CA ARG A 187 -11.53 -13.41 -4.41
C ARG A 187 -10.35 -14.09 -5.12
N LYS A 188 -9.79 -13.47 -6.15
CA LYS A 188 -8.64 -13.96 -6.91
C LYS A 188 -7.40 -14.07 -6.03
N ILE A 189 -7.08 -13.03 -5.25
CA ILE A 189 -5.96 -13.02 -4.31
C ILE A 189 -6.11 -14.14 -3.27
N ARG A 190 -7.32 -14.30 -2.70
CA ARG A 190 -7.62 -15.38 -1.74
C ARG A 190 -7.42 -16.75 -2.37
N ALA A 191 -7.95 -16.99 -3.57
CA ALA A 191 -7.82 -18.26 -4.30
C ALA A 191 -6.37 -18.62 -4.59
N LYS A 192 -5.48 -17.62 -4.72
CA LYS A 192 -4.03 -17.81 -4.87
C LYS A 192 -3.28 -17.98 -3.55
N GLY A 193 -3.98 -18.02 -2.41
CA GLY A 193 -3.41 -18.38 -1.11
C GLY A 193 -3.13 -17.21 -0.16
N ALA A 194 -3.53 -15.97 -0.48
CA ALA A 194 -3.43 -14.88 0.48
C ALA A 194 -4.45 -15.01 1.62
N LYS A 195 -4.06 -14.52 2.80
CA LYS A 195 -4.97 -14.31 3.91
C LYS A 195 -5.64 -12.94 3.79
N LEU A 196 -6.95 -12.89 3.98
CA LEU A 196 -7.72 -11.66 4.04
C LEU A 196 -8.20 -11.44 5.47
N VAL A 197 -7.80 -10.32 6.08
CA VAL A 197 -8.08 -10.05 7.50
C VAL A 197 -8.48 -8.60 7.71
N ALA A 198 -9.19 -8.32 8.80
CA ALA A 198 -9.45 -6.95 9.23
C ALA A 198 -8.31 -6.43 10.12
N THR A 199 -8.14 -5.11 10.18
CA THR A 199 -7.15 -4.41 11.00
C THR A 199 -7.12 -4.90 12.45
N LYS A 200 -8.30 -5.18 13.04
CA LYS A 200 -8.42 -5.67 14.41
C LYS A 200 -7.66 -6.99 14.68
N LYS A 201 -7.48 -7.82 13.66
CA LYS A 201 -6.75 -9.10 13.79
C LYS A 201 -5.24 -8.93 13.85
N ILE A 202 -4.71 -7.80 13.36
CA ILE A 202 -3.27 -7.52 13.34
C ILE A 202 -2.90 -6.49 14.39
N ALA A 203 -3.58 -5.34 14.39
CA ALA A 203 -3.27 -4.20 15.25
C ALA A 203 -4.10 -4.13 16.55
N GLY A 204 -4.93 -5.14 16.80
CA GLY A 204 -5.83 -5.17 17.96
C GLY A 204 -7.03 -4.23 17.80
N VAL A 205 -7.84 -4.14 18.85
CA VAL A 205 -8.98 -3.20 18.91
C VAL A 205 -8.48 -1.84 19.32
N SER A 206 -8.92 -0.78 18.60
CA SER A 206 -8.59 0.60 18.95
C SER A 206 -9.62 1.15 19.94
N HIS A 207 -9.15 1.73 21.03
CA HIS A 207 -9.98 2.50 21.97
C HIS A 207 -10.02 3.99 21.62
N LEU A 208 -9.36 4.40 20.54
CA LEU A 208 -9.40 5.78 20.07
C LEU A 208 -10.79 6.10 19.53
N LYS A 209 -11.45 7.11 20.09
CA LYS A 209 -12.70 7.64 19.55
C LYS A 209 -12.44 8.15 18.12
N PRO A 210 -13.36 7.91 17.16
CA PRO A 210 -13.25 8.53 15.85
C PRO A 210 -13.19 10.04 16.02
N VAL A 211 -12.22 10.68 15.36
CA VAL A 211 -12.16 12.15 15.32
C VAL A 211 -13.41 12.58 14.56
N LYS A 212 -14.36 13.22 15.27
CA LYS A 212 -15.50 13.86 14.60
C LYS A 212 -14.91 14.97 13.73
N ASN A 213 -14.89 14.77 12.41
CA ASN A 213 -14.63 15.86 11.48
C ASN A 213 -15.70 16.93 11.75
N ARG A 214 -15.27 18.10 12.21
CA ARG A 214 -16.12 19.29 12.22
C ARG A 214 -16.46 19.59 10.76
N SER A 215 -17.66 19.21 10.43
CA SER A 215 -18.53 19.58 9.32
C SER A 215 -17.95 20.31 8.12
N ARG A 216 -17.84 19.59 6.98
CA ARG A 216 -18.48 20.10 5.76
C ARG A 216 -19.68 19.19 5.49
N LYS A 217 -20.85 19.77 5.31
CA LYS A 217 -22.12 19.07 5.04
C LYS A 217 -21.90 18.13 3.84
N THR A 218 -22.08 16.85 4.07
CA THR A 218 -22.11 15.84 3.01
C THR A 218 -23.27 16.15 2.07
N PRO A 219 -23.09 16.17 0.75
CA PRO A 219 -24.24 16.25 -0.16
C PRO A 219 -25.18 15.08 0.12
N PRO A 220 -26.50 15.28 0.05
CA PRO A 220 -27.47 14.19 0.26
C PRO A 220 -27.25 13.11 -0.81
N GLY A 221 -26.97 11.87 -0.40
CA GLY A 221 -26.84 10.72 -1.30
C GLY A 221 -25.65 9.77 -1.07
N GLN A 222 -24.71 10.09 -0.18
CA GLN A 222 -23.62 9.16 0.18
C GLN A 222 -23.84 8.61 1.60
N SER A 223 -24.80 7.71 1.76
CA SER A 223 -24.95 6.86 2.94
C SER A 223 -23.74 5.95 3.03
N GLY A 224 -23.14 5.91 4.24
CA GLY A 224 -21.89 5.19 4.56
C GLY A 224 -21.89 3.76 4.05
N GLU A 225 -21.17 3.52 2.95
CA GLU A 225 -20.87 2.16 2.52
C GLU A 225 -19.88 1.56 3.50
N LYS A 226 -20.25 0.43 4.09
CA LYS A 226 -19.39 -0.38 4.95
C LYS A 226 -18.16 -0.88 4.17
N PRO A 227 -17.03 -1.11 4.85
CA PRO A 227 -15.88 -1.80 4.26
C PRO A 227 -16.31 -3.10 3.57
N LEU A 228 -15.55 -3.55 2.57
CA LEU A 228 -15.80 -4.82 1.86
C LEU A 228 -16.02 -5.95 2.88
N GLU A 229 -17.27 -6.28 3.18
CA GLU A 229 -17.60 -7.50 3.87
C GLU A 229 -17.40 -8.66 2.89
N ILE A 230 -16.28 -9.34 3.04
CA ILE A 230 -16.08 -10.64 2.40
C ILE A 230 -16.76 -11.62 3.33
N GLY A 231 -18.01 -11.93 3.04
CA GLY A 231 -18.78 -12.89 3.80
C GLY A 231 -17.96 -14.14 4.11
N ALA A 232 -17.92 -14.50 5.37
CA ALA A 232 -17.60 -15.85 5.81
C ALA A 232 -18.75 -16.73 5.34
N GLY A 233 -18.61 -17.28 4.15
CA GLY A 233 -19.61 -18.16 3.58
C GLY A 233 -18.98 -19.04 2.51
N TYR A 234 -18.76 -20.29 2.92
CA TYR A 234 -18.39 -21.51 2.18
C TYR A 234 -17.01 -21.56 1.54
#